data_16a9ee2a811911f63cffd1bd0f79abf7
#
_entry.id   16a9ee2a811911f63cffd1bd0f79abf7
#
_cell.length_a   1.000
_cell.length_b   1.000
_cell.length_c   1.000
_cell.angle_alpha   90.00
_cell.angle_beta   90.00
_cell.angle_gamma   90.00
#
_symmetry.space_group_name_H-M   'P 1'
#
loop_
_entity.id
_entity.type
_entity.pdbx_description
1 polymer ?
#
loop_
_entity_poly.entity_id
_entity_poly.type
_entity_poly.pdbx_seq_one_letter_code
_entity_poly.pdbx_strand_id
1 'polypeptide(L)'
;MFKRAFVAIAIFLFSLTPVIAASPGAPSRNEVIAQVNKAVEFYRTNGREKTLAELNRHDGAFAHGMDYVDVHDLNGVCLAHPKSPDVVGQNRLEVSDMHGKHFIKEIVDAAKTHQDGWVTYMRENPNNGEVEHKIAYWAVHDGLIFKAGTYE
;
A
#
# COMPACT_ATOMS: atom_id res chain seq x y z
N MET A 1 -67.25 -10.17 22.45
CA MET A 1 -66.54 -10.29 21.18
C MET A 1 -65.24 -9.47 21.28
N PHE A 2 -64.17 -10.10 21.79
CA PHE A 2 -62.86 -9.41 22.07
C PHE A 2 -61.91 -9.64 20.88
N LYS A 3 -61.60 -8.56 20.14
CA LYS A 3 -60.59 -8.57 19.07
C LYS A 3 -59.21 -8.50 19.71
N ARG A 4 -58.42 -9.56 19.63
CA ARG A 4 -57.00 -9.58 19.99
C ARG A 4 -56.20 -8.97 18.85
N ALA A 5 -55.58 -7.80 19.13
CA ALA A 5 -54.62 -7.21 18.22
C ALA A 5 -53.26 -7.87 18.45
N PHE A 6 -52.71 -8.49 17.41
CA PHE A 6 -51.31 -8.97 17.39
C PHE A 6 -50.39 -7.78 17.02
N VAL A 7 -49.56 -7.36 17.96
CA VAL A 7 -48.47 -6.41 17.70
C VAL A 7 -47.25 -7.23 17.24
N ALA A 8 -46.91 -7.13 15.97
CA ALA A 8 -45.70 -7.71 15.43
C ALA A 8 -44.52 -6.80 15.77
N ILE A 9 -43.64 -7.21 16.67
CA ILE A 9 -42.36 -6.54 16.97
C ILE A 9 -41.38 -6.97 15.89
N ALA A 10 -41.05 -6.06 14.97
CA ALA A 10 -39.97 -6.23 14.01
C ALA A 10 -38.62 -5.98 14.74
N ILE A 11 -37.87 -7.05 14.97
CA ILE A 11 -36.50 -6.96 15.49
C ILE A 11 -35.58 -6.59 14.32
N PHE A 12 -35.14 -5.32 14.27
CA PHE A 12 -34.09 -4.87 13.37
C PHE A 12 -32.76 -5.37 13.90
N LEU A 13 -32.22 -6.43 13.30
CA LEU A 13 -30.84 -6.86 13.51
C LEU A 13 -29.90 -5.86 12.84
N PHE A 14 -29.34 -4.95 13.63
CA PHE A 14 -28.26 -4.09 13.20
C PHE A 14 -26.99 -4.95 13.13
N SER A 15 -26.57 -5.34 11.93
CA SER A 15 -25.27 -5.98 11.72
C SER A 15 -24.18 -4.93 11.93
N LEU A 16 -23.48 -4.98 13.07
CA LEU A 16 -22.24 -4.25 13.27
C LEU A 16 -21.18 -4.89 12.35
N THR A 17 -20.90 -4.28 11.22
CA THR A 17 -19.64 -4.54 10.50
C THR A 17 -18.52 -3.90 11.30
N PRO A 18 -17.45 -4.64 11.64
CA PRO A 18 -16.30 -4.03 12.30
C PRO A 18 -15.70 -2.98 11.36
N VAL A 19 -15.73 -1.73 11.75
CA VAL A 19 -14.93 -0.67 11.12
C VAL A 19 -13.50 -0.92 11.58
N ILE A 20 -12.65 -1.44 10.68
CA ILE A 20 -11.21 -1.51 10.94
C ILE A 20 -10.72 -0.06 10.94
N ALA A 21 -10.35 0.43 12.12
CA ALA A 21 -9.83 1.78 12.26
C ALA A 21 -8.38 1.82 11.78
N ALA A 22 -8.03 2.83 10.95
CA ALA A 22 -6.65 3.07 10.55
C ALA A 22 -5.75 3.32 11.77
N SER A 23 -4.51 2.86 11.70
CA SER A 23 -3.51 3.07 12.76
C SER A 23 -3.25 4.57 12.96
N PRO A 24 -3.14 5.07 14.21
CA PRO A 24 -2.91 6.48 14.48
C PRO A 24 -1.66 7.03 13.77
N GLY A 25 -1.82 8.11 12.99
CA GLY A 25 -0.73 8.72 12.22
C GLY A 25 -0.39 8.01 10.90
N ALA A 26 -1.12 6.96 10.52
CA ALA A 26 -1.00 6.34 9.22
C ALA A 26 -1.72 7.21 8.16
N PRO A 27 -1.16 7.36 6.94
CA PRO A 27 -1.81 8.06 5.86
C PRO A 27 -3.11 7.34 5.45
N SER A 28 -4.12 8.10 5.06
CA SER A 28 -5.35 7.56 4.46
C SER A 28 -5.06 6.97 3.07
N ARG A 29 -5.95 6.13 2.57
CA ARG A 29 -5.84 5.57 1.21
C ARG A 29 -5.73 6.66 0.13
N ASN A 30 -6.44 7.78 0.28
CA ASN A 30 -6.35 8.89 -0.67
C ASN A 30 -4.98 9.58 -0.64
N GLU A 31 -4.38 9.72 0.54
CA GLU A 31 -3.02 10.26 0.69
C GLU A 31 -1.99 9.31 0.08
N VAL A 32 -2.15 8.00 0.25
CA VAL A 32 -1.28 6.99 -0.39
C VAL A 32 -1.35 7.09 -1.92
N ILE A 33 -2.55 7.19 -2.51
CA ILE A 33 -2.73 7.40 -3.96
C ILE A 33 -2.05 8.70 -4.39
N ALA A 34 -2.28 9.80 -3.66
CA ALA A 34 -1.71 11.11 -3.98
C ALA A 34 -0.17 11.08 -3.95
N GLN A 35 0.43 10.35 -3.00
CA GLN A 35 1.87 10.21 -2.87
C GLN A 35 2.48 9.44 -4.05
N VAL A 36 1.86 8.34 -4.48
CA VAL A 36 2.30 7.59 -5.67
C VAL A 36 2.19 8.46 -6.92
N ASN A 37 1.06 9.15 -7.11
CA ASN A 37 0.85 10.04 -8.26
C ASN A 37 1.86 11.19 -8.28
N LYS A 38 2.20 11.76 -7.13
CA LYS A 38 3.24 12.78 -7.00
C LYS A 38 4.61 12.25 -7.44
N ALA A 39 4.94 11.01 -7.09
CA ALA A 39 6.21 10.40 -7.51
C ALA A 39 6.23 10.13 -9.02
N VAL A 40 5.12 9.68 -9.61
CA VAL A 40 4.98 9.49 -11.06
C VAL A 40 5.10 10.83 -11.79
N GLU A 41 4.50 11.90 -11.28
CA GLU A 41 4.62 13.24 -11.89
C GLU A 41 6.04 13.80 -11.77
N PHE A 42 6.71 13.54 -10.64
CA PHE A 42 8.12 13.87 -10.48
C PHE A 42 8.99 13.14 -11.52
N TYR A 43 8.66 11.85 -11.80
CA TYR A 43 9.32 11.08 -12.85
C TYR A 43 9.12 11.71 -14.24
N ARG A 44 7.90 12.08 -14.60
CA ARG A 44 7.57 12.72 -15.87
C ARG A 44 8.37 14.00 -16.09
N THR A 45 8.57 14.77 -15.03
CA THR A 45 9.25 16.07 -15.07
C THR A 45 10.77 15.94 -15.06
N ASN A 46 11.32 15.00 -14.29
CA ASN A 46 12.74 14.93 -13.97
C ASN A 46 13.47 13.73 -14.60
N GLY A 47 12.73 12.76 -15.11
CA GLY A 47 13.27 11.54 -15.69
C GLY A 47 13.69 10.49 -14.64
N ARG A 48 14.05 9.32 -15.14
CA ARG A 48 14.32 8.10 -14.35
C ARG A 48 15.43 8.31 -13.32
N GLU A 49 16.58 8.78 -13.75
CA GLU A 49 17.78 8.87 -12.91
C GLU A 49 17.55 9.76 -11.69
N LYS A 50 17.05 10.99 -11.92
CA LYS A 50 16.79 11.95 -10.83
C LYS A 50 15.70 11.45 -9.88
N THR A 51 14.67 10.76 -10.42
CA THR A 51 13.59 10.23 -9.60
C THR A 51 14.08 9.12 -8.70
N LEU A 52 14.80 8.13 -9.24
CA LEU A 52 15.35 7.04 -8.43
C LEU A 52 16.35 7.55 -7.38
N ALA A 53 17.17 8.56 -7.73
CA ALA A 53 18.07 9.20 -6.77
C ALA A 53 17.30 9.85 -5.62
N GLU A 54 16.21 10.61 -5.92
CA GLU A 54 15.39 11.26 -4.89
C GLU A 54 14.63 10.25 -4.03
N LEU A 55 14.06 9.20 -4.64
CA LEU A 55 13.32 8.15 -3.95
C LEU A 55 14.21 7.23 -3.08
N ASN A 56 15.51 7.23 -3.29
CA ASN A 56 16.48 6.53 -2.44
C ASN A 56 16.96 7.39 -1.25
N ARG A 57 16.60 8.67 -1.19
CA ARG A 57 17.00 9.54 -0.09
C ARG A 57 16.17 9.23 1.15
N HIS A 58 16.82 8.94 2.26
CA HIS A 58 16.16 8.67 3.55
C HIS A 58 15.34 9.87 4.06
N ASP A 59 15.80 11.07 3.77
CA ASP A 59 15.21 12.38 4.12
C ASP A 59 14.63 13.13 2.92
N GLY A 60 14.38 12.43 1.82
CA GLY A 60 13.88 13.00 0.56
C GLY A 60 12.41 13.41 0.62
N ALA A 61 11.96 14.06 -0.46
CA ALA A 61 10.58 14.56 -0.60
C ALA A 61 9.49 13.45 -0.59
N PHE A 62 9.91 12.18 -0.67
CA PHE A 62 9.04 11.00 -0.70
C PHE A 62 9.33 10.01 0.44
N ALA A 63 9.82 10.50 1.59
CA ALA A 63 10.27 9.67 2.70
C ALA A 63 9.82 10.20 4.08
N HIS A 64 8.56 10.58 4.22
CA HIS A 64 8.02 11.17 5.45
C HIS A 64 7.38 10.10 6.36
N GLY A 65 8.06 9.71 7.43
CA GLY A 65 7.54 8.74 8.40
C GLY A 65 7.14 7.41 7.74
N MET A 66 5.87 7.04 7.85
CA MET A 66 5.28 5.86 7.19
C MET A 66 4.86 6.14 5.74
N ASP A 67 4.79 7.41 5.34
CA ASP A 67 4.45 7.87 4.00
C ASP A 67 5.71 7.93 3.14
N TYR A 68 6.01 6.84 2.46
CA TYR A 68 7.14 6.76 1.53
C TYR A 68 6.78 5.99 0.28
N VAL A 69 7.50 6.29 -0.81
CA VAL A 69 7.36 5.60 -2.09
C VAL A 69 8.59 4.74 -2.32
N ASP A 70 8.38 3.47 -2.63
CA ASP A 70 9.40 2.57 -3.17
C ASP A 70 9.11 2.23 -4.63
N VAL A 71 10.13 1.80 -5.37
CA VAL A 71 10.02 1.49 -6.80
C VAL A 71 10.63 0.13 -7.10
N HIS A 72 9.89 -0.65 -7.90
CA HIS A 72 10.35 -1.92 -8.46
C HIS A 72 10.27 -1.87 -9.99
N ASP A 73 11.06 -2.68 -10.67
CA ASP A 73 10.84 -2.96 -12.08
C ASP A 73 9.83 -4.11 -12.28
N LEU A 74 9.47 -4.38 -13.54
CA LEU A 74 8.55 -5.48 -13.89
C LEU A 74 9.15 -6.88 -13.72
N ASN A 75 10.42 -7.00 -13.34
CA ASN A 75 11.08 -8.25 -12.96
C ASN A 75 11.13 -8.43 -11.43
N GLY A 76 10.57 -7.49 -10.67
CA GLY A 76 10.54 -7.52 -9.22
C GLY A 76 11.84 -7.05 -8.53
N VAL A 77 12.75 -6.42 -9.28
CA VAL A 77 13.96 -5.82 -8.70
C VAL A 77 13.60 -4.49 -8.05
N CYS A 78 13.96 -4.31 -6.78
CA CYS A 78 13.83 -3.05 -6.08
C CYS A 78 14.85 -2.03 -6.61
N LEU A 79 14.37 -0.89 -7.10
CA LEU A 79 15.21 0.17 -7.67
C LEU A 79 15.37 1.37 -6.74
N ALA A 80 14.40 1.59 -5.87
CA ALA A 80 14.45 2.63 -4.85
C ALA A 80 13.64 2.25 -3.61
N HIS A 81 14.21 2.50 -2.43
CA HIS A 81 13.55 2.29 -1.14
C HIS A 81 14.17 3.18 -0.05
N PRO A 82 13.55 4.31 0.34
CA PRO A 82 14.17 5.27 1.24
C PRO A 82 14.37 4.76 2.67
N LYS A 83 13.58 3.77 3.12
CA LYS A 83 13.64 3.21 4.48
C LYS A 83 14.43 1.90 4.58
N SER A 84 14.71 1.25 3.45
CA SER A 84 15.44 -0.03 3.40
C SER A 84 16.43 -0.02 2.23
N PRO A 85 17.50 0.76 2.31
CA PRO A 85 18.48 0.87 1.21
C PRO A 85 19.20 -0.45 0.90
N ASP A 86 19.26 -1.35 1.85
CA ASP A 86 19.85 -2.68 1.74
C ASP A 86 19.12 -3.59 0.74
N VAL A 87 17.83 -3.34 0.45
CA VAL A 87 17.06 -4.14 -0.53
C VAL A 87 17.18 -3.62 -1.96
N VAL A 88 17.77 -2.45 -2.16
CA VAL A 88 17.94 -1.86 -3.50
C VAL A 88 18.89 -2.73 -4.34
N GLY A 89 18.49 -3.04 -5.56
CA GLY A 89 19.19 -3.95 -6.47
C GLY A 89 18.84 -5.43 -6.27
N GLN A 90 18.07 -5.78 -5.23
CA GLN A 90 17.66 -7.17 -5.00
C GLN A 90 16.36 -7.50 -5.73
N ASN A 91 16.26 -8.73 -6.28
CA ASN A 91 15.00 -9.27 -6.73
C ASN A 91 14.14 -9.67 -5.53
N ARG A 92 12.90 -9.20 -5.50
CA ARG A 92 11.99 -9.33 -4.35
C ARG A 92 10.78 -10.25 -4.63
N LEU A 93 10.76 -10.98 -5.74
CA LEU A 93 9.61 -11.84 -6.10
C LEU A 93 9.36 -12.94 -5.08
N GLU A 94 10.42 -13.51 -4.50
CA GLU A 94 10.31 -14.62 -3.53
C GLU A 94 10.16 -14.14 -2.08
N VAL A 95 10.15 -12.83 -1.85
CA VAL A 95 9.90 -12.30 -0.49
C VAL A 95 8.44 -12.47 -0.14
N SER A 96 8.20 -13.13 1.00
CA SER A 96 6.86 -13.33 1.53
C SER A 96 6.65 -12.60 2.85
N ASP A 97 5.40 -12.36 3.18
CA ASP A 97 4.98 -11.98 4.51
C ASP A 97 4.94 -13.21 5.46
N MET A 98 4.58 -13.00 6.72
CA MET A 98 4.54 -14.07 7.73
C MET A 98 3.48 -15.16 7.45
N HIS A 99 2.54 -14.90 6.53
CA HIS A 99 1.54 -15.86 6.06
C HIS A 99 1.94 -16.54 4.74
N GLY A 100 3.16 -16.28 4.25
CA GLY A 100 3.68 -16.85 2.99
C GLY A 100 3.18 -16.15 1.74
N LYS A 101 2.59 -14.95 1.85
CA LYS A 101 2.11 -14.19 0.70
C LYS A 101 3.26 -13.47 0.00
N HIS A 102 3.54 -13.81 -1.26
CA HIS A 102 4.53 -13.15 -2.12
C HIS A 102 3.94 -11.88 -2.74
N PHE A 103 3.81 -10.83 -1.95
CA PHE A 103 3.08 -9.61 -2.32
C PHE A 103 3.74 -8.82 -3.46
N ILE A 104 5.07 -8.83 -3.60
CA ILE A 104 5.76 -8.20 -4.76
C ILE A 104 5.47 -8.98 -6.03
N LYS A 105 5.48 -10.31 -5.98
CA LYS A 105 5.11 -11.15 -7.12
C LYS A 105 3.68 -10.91 -7.56
N GLU A 106 2.73 -10.80 -6.63
CA GLU A 106 1.32 -10.48 -6.91
C GLU A 106 1.19 -9.14 -7.64
N ILE A 107 1.91 -8.10 -7.17
CA ILE A 107 1.92 -6.79 -7.83
C ILE A 107 2.50 -6.88 -9.25
N VAL A 108 3.66 -7.52 -9.42
CA VAL A 108 4.33 -7.68 -10.72
C VAL A 108 3.44 -8.44 -11.70
N ASP A 109 2.77 -9.50 -11.25
CA ASP A 109 1.85 -10.27 -12.09
C ASP A 109 0.62 -9.43 -12.49
N ALA A 110 0.05 -8.66 -11.57
CA ALA A 110 -1.05 -7.75 -11.87
C ALA A 110 -0.64 -6.59 -12.80
N ALA A 111 0.57 -6.06 -12.65
CA ALA A 111 1.11 -4.97 -13.44
C ALA A 111 1.30 -5.31 -14.93
N LYS A 112 1.25 -6.59 -15.30
CA LYS A 112 1.27 -7.03 -16.71
C LYS A 112 -0.01 -6.66 -17.47
N THR A 113 -1.12 -6.51 -16.77
CA THR A 113 -2.45 -6.28 -17.37
C THR A 113 -3.19 -5.07 -16.80
N HIS A 114 -2.74 -4.53 -15.67
CA HIS A 114 -3.34 -3.38 -14.99
C HIS A 114 -2.31 -2.26 -14.85
N GLN A 115 -2.78 -1.02 -14.87
CA GLN A 115 -1.93 0.16 -14.71
C GLN A 115 -1.73 0.56 -13.25
N ASP A 116 -2.64 0.14 -12.38
CA ASP A 116 -2.60 0.38 -10.94
C ASP A 116 -3.44 -0.64 -10.19
N GLY A 117 -3.30 -0.65 -8.87
CA GLY A 117 -4.09 -1.51 -7.99
C GLY A 117 -3.67 -1.41 -6.53
N TRP A 118 -4.30 -2.27 -5.73
CA TRP A 118 -4.02 -2.42 -4.31
C TRP A 118 -3.55 -3.83 -4.00
N VAL A 119 -2.68 -3.95 -3.02
CA VAL A 119 -2.27 -5.22 -2.41
C VAL A 119 -2.30 -5.09 -0.90
N THR A 120 -2.74 -6.14 -0.20
CA THR A 120 -2.71 -6.21 1.26
C THR A 120 -1.79 -7.35 1.70
N TYR A 121 -0.93 -7.11 2.69
CA TYR A 121 -0.02 -8.09 3.26
C TYR A 121 0.29 -7.76 4.72
N MET A 122 0.81 -8.72 5.47
CA MET A 122 1.20 -8.52 6.86
C MET A 122 2.60 -7.89 6.94
N ARG A 123 2.73 -6.84 7.73
CA ARG A 123 4.02 -6.16 7.95
C ARG A 123 4.09 -5.57 9.35
N GLU A 124 5.27 -5.61 9.95
CA GLU A 124 5.52 -4.87 11.19
C GLU A 124 5.33 -3.37 10.97
N ASN A 125 4.49 -2.78 11.80
CA ASN A 125 4.27 -1.34 11.84
C ASN A 125 5.39 -0.69 12.66
N PRO A 126 6.23 0.18 12.05
CA PRO A 126 7.37 0.76 12.74
C PRO A 126 7.01 1.72 13.88
N ASN A 127 5.74 2.15 13.98
CA ASN A 127 5.32 3.06 15.04
C ASN A 127 5.03 2.34 16.37
N ASN A 128 4.63 1.07 16.33
CA ASN A 128 4.25 0.32 17.52
C ASN A 128 4.95 -1.04 17.63
N GLY A 129 5.65 -1.50 16.58
CA GLY A 129 6.31 -2.81 16.54
C GLY A 129 5.35 -4.00 16.37
N GLU A 130 4.06 -3.76 16.15
CA GLU A 130 3.07 -4.81 15.95
C GLU A 130 2.99 -5.22 14.49
N VAL A 131 2.66 -6.49 14.24
CA VAL A 131 2.41 -6.97 12.87
C VAL A 131 0.95 -6.71 12.54
N GLU A 132 0.73 -5.86 11.55
CA GLU A 132 -0.58 -5.38 11.12
C GLU A 132 -0.80 -5.60 9.63
N HIS A 133 -2.04 -5.45 9.20
CA HIS A 133 -2.36 -5.37 7.78
C HIS A 133 -1.80 -4.08 7.19
N LYS A 134 -0.84 -4.22 6.26
CA LYS A 134 -0.40 -3.14 5.40
C LYS A 134 -1.13 -3.24 4.07
N ILE A 135 -1.80 -2.15 3.69
CA ILE A 135 -2.40 -2.00 2.37
C ILE A 135 -1.55 -1.03 1.56
N ALA A 136 -1.17 -1.43 0.34
CA ALA A 136 -0.33 -0.62 -0.53
C ALA A 136 -1.00 -0.42 -1.90
N TYR A 137 -0.99 0.84 -2.34
CA TYR A 137 -1.33 1.23 -3.70
C TYR A 137 -0.09 1.21 -4.57
N TRP A 138 -0.22 0.71 -5.78
CA TRP A 138 0.83 0.70 -6.78
C TRP A 138 0.31 1.22 -8.12
N ALA A 139 1.19 1.87 -8.88
CA ALA A 139 0.91 2.34 -10.23
C ALA A 139 2.11 2.09 -11.13
N VAL A 140 1.84 1.73 -12.39
CA VAL A 140 2.86 1.49 -13.42
C VAL A 140 3.10 2.76 -14.22
N HIS A 141 4.35 3.12 -14.38
CA HIS A 141 4.76 4.17 -15.30
C HIS A 141 6.12 3.84 -15.90
N ASP A 142 6.21 3.85 -17.24
CA ASP A 142 7.45 3.61 -18.01
C ASP A 142 8.19 2.31 -17.59
N GLY A 143 7.42 1.23 -17.39
CA GLY A 143 7.98 -0.08 -16.96
C GLY A 143 8.43 -0.15 -15.51
N LEU A 144 8.11 0.87 -14.71
CA LEU A 144 8.37 0.92 -13.27
C LEU A 144 7.07 0.85 -12.49
N ILE A 145 7.13 0.21 -11.33
CA ILE A 145 6.04 0.10 -10.36
C ILE A 145 6.37 1.00 -9.17
N PHE A 146 5.64 2.10 -9.04
CA PHE A 146 5.71 3.02 -7.90
C PHE A 146 4.72 2.55 -6.85
N LYS A 147 5.15 2.40 -5.59
CA LYS A 147 4.31 1.85 -4.53
C LYS A 147 4.44 2.65 -3.24
N ALA A 148 3.32 2.92 -2.58
CA ALA A 148 3.25 3.44 -1.22
C ALA A 148 2.19 2.67 -0.43
N GLY A 149 2.21 2.73 0.90
CA GLY A 149 1.25 1.99 1.69
C GLY A 149 0.96 2.59 3.05
N THR A 150 -0.13 2.11 3.65
CA THR A 150 -0.60 2.46 4.98
C THR A 150 -0.96 1.22 5.79
N TYR A 151 -1.23 1.36 7.09
CA TYR A 151 -1.62 0.29 7.99
C TYR A 151 -3.10 0.44 8.40
N GLU A 152 -3.82 -0.70 8.45
CA GLU A 152 -5.24 -0.79 8.83
C GLU A 152 -5.44 -1.83 9.93
#